data_99aeaff46218e1fb6ca9e1420507ad91
#
_entry.id   99aeaff46218e1fb6ca9e1420507ad91
#
_cell.length_a   1.000
_cell.length_b   1.000
_cell.length_c   1.000
_cell.angle_alpha   90.00
_cell.angle_beta   90.00
_cell.angle_gamma   90.00
#
_symmetry.space_group_name_H-M   'P 1'
#
loop_
_entity.id
_entity.type
_entity.pdbx_description
1 polymer ?
#
loop_
_entity_poly.entity_id
_entity_poly.type
_entity_poly.pdbx_seq_one_letter_code
_entity_poly.pdbx_strand_id
1 'polypeptide(L)' 'SSDADMELYQITLSNKSPLIGEAANISSIRNSFGVLVVGLEKKDSNTFIRPTRAQVVEADDTLWVVGTKEAVKALK' A
#
# COMPACT_ATOMS: atom_id res chain seq x y z
N SER A 1 13.24 14.60 -7.40
CA SER A 1 11.91 14.53 -7.98
C SER A 1 11.00 15.52 -7.30
N SER A 2 9.86 15.75 -7.89
CA SER A 2 8.88 16.70 -7.39
C SER A 2 7.55 15.98 -7.18
N ASP A 3 6.62 16.69 -6.55
CA ASP A 3 5.27 16.17 -6.36
C ASP A 3 4.56 15.91 -7.69
N ALA A 4 5.04 16.52 -8.79
CA ALA A 4 4.48 16.27 -10.12
C ALA A 4 4.67 14.83 -10.59
N ASP A 5 5.60 14.09 -9.97
CA ASP A 5 5.84 12.69 -10.31
C ASP A 5 4.95 11.72 -9.53
N MET A 6 4.10 12.23 -8.66
CA MET A 6 3.23 11.39 -7.86
C MET A 6 1.98 11.03 -8.65
N GLU A 7 1.61 9.75 -8.57
CA GLU A 7 0.46 9.22 -9.28
C GLU A 7 -0.29 8.24 -8.40
N LEU A 8 -1.51 7.93 -8.79
CA LEU A 8 -2.34 6.92 -8.13
C LEU A 8 -2.08 5.57 -8.78
N TYR A 9 -1.79 4.58 -7.96
CA TYR A 9 -1.56 3.21 -8.40
C TYR A 9 -2.45 2.25 -7.64
N GLN A 10 -2.87 1.20 -8.33
CA GLN A 10 -3.54 0.07 -7.73
C GLN A 10 -2.56 -1.10 -7.75
N ILE A 11 -2.24 -1.66 -6.59
CA ILE A 11 -1.29 -2.78 -6.51
C ILE A 11 -1.87 -3.91 -5.67
N THR A 12 -1.61 -5.14 -6.09
CA THR A 12 -1.95 -6.32 -5.31
C THR A 12 -0.66 -6.89 -4.73
N LEU A 13 -0.63 -7.04 -3.41
CA LEU A 13 0.57 -7.46 -2.71
C LEU A 13 0.79 -8.96 -2.89
N SER A 14 1.99 -9.34 -3.32
CA SER A 14 2.38 -10.75 -3.33
C SER A 14 2.96 -11.12 -1.97
N ASN A 15 3.10 -12.42 -1.72
CA ASN A 15 3.72 -12.88 -0.48
C ASN A 15 5.22 -12.52 -0.41
N LYS A 16 5.79 -11.99 -1.49
CA LYS A 16 7.18 -11.55 -1.53
C LYS A 16 7.34 -10.06 -1.23
N SER A 17 6.24 -9.35 -1.07
CA SER A 17 6.31 -7.93 -0.73
C SER A 17 7.03 -7.75 0.60
N PRO A 18 7.88 -6.70 0.71
CA PRO A 18 8.54 -6.41 1.99
C PRO A 18 7.56 -6.06 3.11
N LEU A 19 6.31 -5.77 2.78
CA LEU A 19 5.27 -5.46 3.76
C LEU A 19 4.76 -6.72 4.47
N ILE A 20 4.94 -7.88 3.85
CA ILE A 20 4.40 -9.13 4.37
C ILE A 20 5.43 -9.75 5.31
N GLY A 21 4.97 -10.30 6.41
CA GLY A 21 5.85 -10.91 7.42
C GLY A 21 6.27 -9.96 8.54
N GLU A 22 6.12 -8.66 8.33
CA GLU A 22 6.41 -7.66 9.35
C GLU A 22 5.13 -7.07 9.93
N ALA A 23 3.98 -7.56 9.50
CA ALA A 23 2.67 -7.05 9.90
C ALA A 23 2.58 -5.54 9.71
N ALA A 24 3.07 -5.05 8.57
CA ALA A 24 3.10 -3.63 8.27
C ALA A 24 1.68 -3.05 8.32
N ASN A 25 1.54 -1.93 8.99
CA ASN A 25 0.28 -1.20 9.01
C ASN A 25 0.37 0.03 8.12
N ILE A 26 -0.77 0.67 7.90
CA ILE A 26 -0.86 1.82 7.00
C ILE A 26 0.08 2.94 7.43
N SER A 27 0.20 3.18 8.73
CA SER A 27 1.10 4.23 9.23
C SER A 27 2.57 3.91 8.94
N SER A 28 2.99 2.65 9.12
CA SER A 28 4.37 2.27 8.84
C SER A 28 4.68 2.31 7.36
N ILE A 29 3.72 1.97 6.51
CA ILE A 29 3.89 2.05 5.06
C ILE A 29 4.15 3.50 4.65
N ARG A 30 3.35 4.43 5.16
CA ARG A 30 3.53 5.85 4.89
C ARG A 30 4.92 6.32 5.33
N ASN A 31 5.30 5.98 6.55
CA ASN A 31 6.55 6.47 7.12
C ASN A 31 7.79 5.87 6.47
N SER A 32 7.72 4.60 6.09
CA SER A 32 8.89 3.89 5.55
C SER A 32 9.05 4.02 4.04
N PHE A 33 7.94 4.16 3.32
CA PHE A 33 7.97 4.16 1.85
C PHE A 33 7.57 5.49 1.24
N GLY A 34 7.02 6.40 2.03
CA GLY A 34 6.63 7.71 1.51
C GLY A 34 5.43 7.69 0.59
N VAL A 35 4.57 6.70 0.71
CA VAL A 35 3.34 6.62 -0.09
C VAL A 35 2.13 6.88 0.80
N LEU A 36 1.07 7.40 0.19
CA LEU A 36 -0.21 7.59 0.85
C LEU A 36 -1.14 6.46 0.43
N VAL A 37 -1.61 5.66 1.39
CA VAL A 37 -2.57 4.59 1.11
C VAL A 37 -3.97 5.17 1.23
N VAL A 38 -4.69 5.24 0.12
CA VAL A 38 -6.02 5.86 0.07
C VAL A 38 -7.15 4.85 0.08
N GLY A 39 -6.85 3.58 -0.17
CA GLY A 39 -7.86 2.54 -0.17
C GLY A 39 -7.26 1.16 -0.03
N LEU A 40 -8.08 0.23 0.43
CA LEU A 40 -7.66 -1.14 0.67
C LEU A 40 -8.83 -2.07 0.37
N GLU A 41 -8.52 -3.18 -0.27
CA GLU A 41 -9.47 -4.27 -0.45
C GLU A 41 -8.81 -5.54 0.05
N LYS A 42 -9.41 -6.18 1.04
CA LYS A 42 -8.89 -7.44 1.57
C LYS A 42 -9.15 -8.56 0.55
N LYS A 43 -8.25 -9.54 0.50
CA LYS A 43 -8.27 -10.58 -0.53
C LYS A 43 -9.60 -11.33 -0.65
N ASP A 44 -10.30 -11.51 0.45
CA ASP A 44 -11.55 -12.28 0.46
C ASP A 44 -12.79 -11.38 0.46
N SER A 45 -12.61 -10.12 0.13
CA SER A 45 -13.68 -9.12 0.15
C SER A 45 -13.69 -8.37 -1.18
N ASN A 46 -14.89 -8.03 -1.64
CA ASN A 46 -15.04 -7.12 -2.77
C ASN A 46 -15.32 -5.70 -2.30
N THR A 47 -15.13 -5.45 -1.01
CA THR A 47 -15.42 -4.16 -0.41
C THR A 47 -14.17 -3.30 -0.39
N PHE A 48 -14.25 -2.14 -1.01
CA PHE A 48 -13.23 -1.10 -0.91
C PHE A 48 -13.41 -0.39 0.42
N ILE A 49 -12.34 -0.31 1.21
CA ILE A 49 -12.39 0.37 2.50
C ILE A 49 -11.33 1.46 2.56
N ARG A 50 -11.62 2.49 3.34
CA ARG A 50 -10.64 3.53 3.68
C ARG A 50 -9.91 3.04 4.93
N PRO A 51 -8.62 2.73 4.82
CA PRO A 51 -7.92 2.11 5.94
C PRO A 51 -7.65 3.10 7.07
N THR A 52 -7.61 2.58 8.29
CA THR A 52 -7.14 3.33 9.44
C THR A 52 -5.62 3.17 9.55
N ARG A 53 -4.99 3.98 10.40
CA ARG A 53 -3.54 3.90 10.61
C ARG A 53 -3.07 2.53 11.06
N ALA A 54 -3.87 1.86 11.87
CA ALA A 54 -3.50 0.58 12.46
C ALA A 54 -3.84 -0.62 11.57
N GLN A 55 -4.50 -0.39 10.45
CA GLN A 55 -4.88 -1.47 9.53
C GLN A 55 -3.64 -2.20 9.04
N VAL A 56 -3.58 -3.50 9.28
CA VAL A 56 -2.49 -4.36 8.81
C VAL A 56 -2.80 -4.85 7.41
N VAL A 57 -1.77 -4.93 6.57
CA VAL A 57 -1.89 -5.46 5.21
C VAL A 57 -1.39 -6.89 5.17
N GLU A 58 -1.95 -7.67 4.25
CA GLU A 58 -1.64 -9.08 4.09
C GLU A 58 -1.42 -9.41 2.62
N ALA A 59 -0.83 -10.57 2.37
CA ALA A 59 -0.65 -11.04 1.01
C ALA A 59 -2.00 -11.13 0.29
N ASP A 60 -2.00 -10.77 -0.98
CA ASP A 60 -3.17 -10.73 -1.86
C ASP A 60 -4.15 -9.59 -1.58
N ASP A 61 -3.86 -8.75 -0.59
CA ASP A 61 -4.61 -7.51 -0.45
C ASP A 61 -4.30 -6.58 -1.61
N THR A 62 -5.27 -5.77 -2.01
CA THR A 62 -5.09 -4.75 -3.02
C THR A 62 -5.09 -3.38 -2.38
N LEU A 63 -4.07 -2.59 -2.69
CA LEU A 63 -3.92 -1.23 -2.18
C LEU A 63 -4.07 -0.22 -3.30
N TRP A 64 -4.71 0.90 -2.98
CA TRP A 64 -4.68 2.09 -3.83
C TRP A 64 -3.77 3.09 -3.14
N VAL A 65 -2.69 3.47 -3.82
CA VAL A 65 -1.64 4.29 -3.22
C VAL A 65 -1.30 5.47 -4.12
N VAL A 66 -0.94 6.57 -3.50
CA VAL A 66 -0.40 7.74 -4.20
C VAL A 66 1.07 7.84 -3.82
N GLY A 67 1.92 7.89 -4.84
CA GLY A 67 3.36 7.98 -4.62
C GLY A 67 4.10 8.05 -5.94
N THR A 68 5.43 8.10 -5.84
CA THR A 68 6.25 8.01 -7.05
C THR A 68 6.28 6.58 -7.54
N LYS A 69 6.60 6.41 -8.81
CA LYS A 69 6.73 5.08 -9.41
C LYS A 69 7.73 4.22 -8.63
N GLU A 70 8.85 4.82 -8.23
CA GLU A 70 9.91 4.10 -7.51
C GLU A 70 9.45 3.67 -6.12
N ALA A 71 8.76 4.56 -5.41
CA ALA A 71 8.25 4.23 -4.08
C ALA A 71 7.20 3.12 -4.15
N VAL A 72 6.30 3.19 -5.11
CA VAL A 72 5.26 2.17 -5.29
C VAL A 72 5.87 0.84 -5.68
N LYS A 73 6.86 0.85 -6.55
CA LYS A 73 7.56 -0.37 -6.97
C LYS A 73 8.22 -1.07 -5.77
N ALA A 74 8.71 -0.30 -4.80
CA ALA A 74 9.34 -0.86 -3.62
C ALA A 74 8.36 -1.62 -2.71
N LEU A 75 7.06 -1.37 -2.84
CA LEU A 75 6.04 -2.08 -2.05
C LEU A 75 5.80 -3.50 -2.56
N LYS A 76 6.10 -3.76 -3.79
CA LYS A 76 5.86 -5.06 -4.40
C LYS A 76 6.92 -6.05 -3.97
#